data_8c4fb033afc7f1b08c051fcefef254a2
#
_entry.id   8c4fb033afc7f1b08c051fcefef254a2
#
_cell.length_a   1.000
_cell.length_b   1.000
_cell.length_c   1.000
_cell.angle_alpha   90.00
_cell.angle_beta   90.00
_cell.angle_gamma   90.00
#
_symmetry.space_group_name_H-M   'P 1'
#
loop_
_entity.id
_entity.type
_entity.pdbx_description
1 polymer ?
#
loop_
_entity_poly.entity_id
_entity_poly.type
_entity_poly.pdbx_seq_one_letter_code
_entity_poly.pdbx_strand_id
1 'polypeptide(L)'
;MKRHNVNKAPAIRAVTSFIMASALFLSSSFGASVAHAETKTVSYEHNESVDGKISDFKKMVAEGKDLSDKLVIISTNDVHGAIQKYPYVASLKNFFKNELNADVLLVDSGDFSQDKNPEHNNEDADSASCMEPSEGLAGVEAMNAAGYDIATLGNHEFESFVKLDKNLSKAKFKVICSNLVTKDARTELETAEKNNKNDNNALMNTFNSLTEKDYFCAPCYTYNSSKTGIKVGFFGLLTGEANINNISAKKLKDSLALSCAKYQINSLGDNGADIIICLSHLGLEDDRGDHQNRSIDIYNAVKNDPTYKANYPLDLVLDGHSHTLISSGGNGEPIMSGKYMLQYAGITIIGKDTDGKAKIEKSVLVSLDDMKENLGPDEEANATITNIINSYNPSFFGGTPEKTSKEKKSNRSHSDSKRRKSNWARLRWNRKRRSSRSRRAAVIRWRTWRNAEARTRRRSGTKS
;
A
#
# COMPACT_ATOMS: atom_id res chain seq x y z
N MET A 1 -66.38 26.95 -14.16
CA MET A 1 -65.69 27.12 -12.84
C MET A 1 -65.09 25.81 -12.38
N LYS A 2 -63.82 25.61 -12.54
CA LYS A 2 -63.01 24.59 -11.81
C LYS A 2 -61.60 25.11 -11.75
N ARG A 3 -61.08 25.31 -10.54
CA ARG A 3 -59.75 25.86 -10.25
C ARG A 3 -58.72 24.75 -10.35
N HIS A 4 -57.67 25.02 -11.06
CA HIS A 4 -56.42 24.19 -11.06
C HIS A 4 -55.58 24.49 -9.82
N ASN A 5 -55.23 23.45 -9.07
CA ASN A 5 -54.21 23.48 -8.04
C ASN A 5 -52.88 23.11 -8.68
N VAL A 6 -51.90 24.01 -8.60
CA VAL A 6 -50.53 23.79 -9.02
C VAL A 6 -49.71 23.53 -7.77
N ASN A 7 -49.19 22.31 -7.65
CA ASN A 7 -48.22 21.93 -6.61
C ASN A 7 -46.85 22.56 -6.91
N LYS A 8 -46.35 23.33 -5.95
CA LYS A 8 -45.00 23.90 -5.98
C LYS A 8 -44.02 22.91 -5.36
N ALA A 9 -42.97 22.53 -6.12
CA ALA A 9 -41.77 21.85 -5.60
C ALA A 9 -40.84 22.88 -4.91
N PRO A 10 -40.08 22.47 -3.88
CA PRO A 10 -39.18 23.37 -3.19
C PRO A 10 -37.88 23.57 -3.99
N ALA A 11 -37.47 24.83 -4.10
CA ALA A 11 -36.22 25.23 -4.73
C ALA A 11 -35.00 24.93 -3.82
N ILE A 12 -34.04 24.22 -4.36
CA ILE A 12 -32.72 24.05 -3.76
C ILE A 12 -31.91 25.32 -4.02
N ARG A 13 -31.49 26.00 -2.96
CA ARG A 13 -30.59 27.16 -3.04
C ARG A 13 -29.16 26.68 -3.20
N ALA A 14 -28.56 26.97 -4.35
CA ALA A 14 -27.16 26.92 -4.54
C ALA A 14 -26.47 28.14 -3.88
N VAL A 15 -25.55 27.92 -2.95
CA VAL A 15 -24.70 28.96 -2.36
C VAL A 15 -23.40 28.98 -3.14
N THR A 16 -23.27 29.93 -4.04
CA THR A 16 -22.00 30.27 -4.71
C THR A 16 -21.22 31.26 -3.84
N SER A 17 -20.11 30.83 -3.26
CA SER A 17 -19.17 31.71 -2.57
C SER A 17 -18.11 32.21 -3.56
N PHE A 18 -18.19 33.48 -3.90
CA PHE A 18 -17.13 34.23 -4.58
C PHE A 18 -16.10 34.66 -3.54
N ILE A 19 -14.82 34.32 -3.74
CA ILE A 19 -13.71 34.93 -3.00
C ILE A 19 -12.97 35.87 -3.96
N MET A 20 -13.09 37.18 -3.69
CA MET A 20 -12.28 38.21 -4.30
C MET A 20 -10.87 38.21 -3.71
N ALA A 21 -9.88 38.11 -4.58
CA ALA A 21 -8.48 38.37 -4.22
C ALA A 21 -8.22 39.88 -4.28
N SER A 22 -7.84 40.49 -3.15
CA SER A 22 -7.32 41.85 -3.10
C SER A 22 -5.81 41.78 -2.94
N ALA A 23 -5.06 42.17 -3.96
CA ALA A 23 -3.61 42.35 -3.86
C ALA A 23 -3.30 43.73 -3.20
N LEU A 24 -2.53 43.69 -2.13
CA LEU A 24 -1.84 44.89 -1.61
C LEU A 24 -0.35 44.60 -1.52
N PHE A 25 0.39 45.28 -2.37
CA PHE A 25 1.85 45.40 -2.26
C PHE A 25 2.23 46.34 -1.12
N LEU A 26 3.06 45.90 -0.22
CA LEU A 26 3.92 46.74 0.60
C LEU A 26 5.24 46.02 0.86
N SER A 27 6.29 46.65 0.39
CA SER A 27 7.70 46.29 0.56
C SER A 27 8.16 46.54 2.00
N SER A 28 8.90 45.61 2.62
CA SER A 28 10.25 45.85 3.14
C SER A 28 10.73 44.79 4.12
N SER A 29 12.02 44.50 3.98
CA SER A 29 12.99 43.97 4.94
C SER A 29 13.04 42.47 5.27
N PHE A 30 14.14 41.92 4.85
CA PHE A 30 14.81 40.67 5.13
C PHE A 30 14.61 40.14 6.58
N GLY A 31 14.03 38.99 6.64
CA GLY A 31 14.17 38.05 7.75
C GLY A 31 13.83 36.67 7.18
N ALA A 32 14.85 35.86 6.88
CA ALA A 32 14.65 34.49 6.44
C ALA A 32 14.14 33.65 7.61
N SER A 33 12.84 33.63 7.84
CA SER A 33 12.17 32.56 8.57
C SER A 33 11.85 31.48 7.53
N VAL A 34 12.40 30.28 7.72
CA VAL A 34 12.00 29.07 6.99
C VAL A 34 10.55 28.82 7.41
N ALA A 35 9.61 29.28 6.59
CA ALA A 35 8.23 28.90 6.73
C ALA A 35 8.16 27.39 6.45
N HIS A 36 7.86 26.61 7.48
CA HIS A 36 7.30 25.28 7.27
C HIS A 36 5.98 25.51 6.51
N ALA A 37 5.94 25.13 5.26
CA ALA A 37 4.68 25.03 4.55
C ALA A 37 3.83 24.01 5.29
N GLU A 38 2.72 24.44 5.87
CA GLU A 38 1.68 23.51 6.32
C GLU A 38 1.23 22.73 5.08
N THR A 39 1.58 21.47 5.02
CA THR A 39 1.07 20.52 4.04
C THR A 39 -0.43 20.41 4.27
N LYS A 40 -1.22 21.01 3.38
CA LYS A 40 -2.66 20.80 3.38
C LYS A 40 -2.90 19.35 2.96
N THR A 41 -3.30 18.51 3.89
CA THR A 41 -3.90 17.21 3.60
C THR A 41 -5.10 17.44 2.70
N VAL A 42 -5.04 16.93 1.48
CA VAL A 42 -6.18 16.95 0.57
C VAL A 42 -6.97 15.66 0.86
N SER A 43 -7.93 15.76 1.78
CA SER A 43 -8.87 14.66 2.02
C SER A 43 -9.80 14.49 0.83
N TYR A 44 -9.99 13.23 0.39
CA TYR A 44 -11.04 12.89 -0.56
C TYR A 44 -12.33 12.56 0.16
N GLU A 45 -13.45 13.01 -0.41
CA GLU A 45 -14.75 12.51 0.00
C GLU A 45 -14.81 11.00 -0.33
N HIS A 46 -15.15 10.19 0.65
CA HIS A 46 -15.34 8.75 0.51
C HIS A 46 -16.50 8.29 1.41
N ASN A 47 -17.01 7.10 1.15
CA ASN A 47 -18.05 6.48 1.94
C ASN A 47 -17.43 5.41 2.85
N GLU A 48 -17.64 5.54 4.16
CA GLU A 48 -17.19 4.60 5.19
C GLU A 48 -18.26 3.58 5.58
N SER A 49 -19.26 3.32 4.75
CA SER A 49 -20.34 2.40 5.07
C SER A 49 -19.81 0.98 5.32
N VAL A 50 -20.11 0.44 6.49
CA VAL A 50 -19.83 -0.96 6.86
C VAL A 50 -21.19 -1.66 6.92
N ASP A 51 -21.69 -2.06 5.77
CA ASP A 51 -23.02 -2.61 5.56
C ASP A 51 -23.02 -4.13 5.34
N GLY A 52 -21.84 -4.75 5.31
CA GLY A 52 -21.71 -6.19 5.27
C GLY A 52 -21.92 -6.83 6.65
N LYS A 53 -22.79 -7.85 6.72
CA LYS A 53 -22.99 -8.67 7.92
C LYS A 53 -22.93 -10.14 7.57
N ILE A 54 -22.15 -10.89 8.32
CA ILE A 54 -22.08 -12.36 8.18
C ILE A 54 -23.44 -13.00 8.43
N SER A 55 -24.24 -12.42 9.33
CA SER A 55 -25.60 -12.89 9.61
C SER A 55 -26.50 -12.91 8.38
N ASP A 56 -26.35 -11.97 7.43
CA ASP A 56 -27.13 -11.94 6.19
C ASP A 56 -26.77 -13.11 5.28
N PHE A 57 -25.49 -13.44 5.19
CA PHE A 57 -25.03 -14.62 4.43
C PHE A 57 -25.44 -15.93 5.10
N LYS A 58 -25.40 -16.00 6.44
CA LYS A 58 -25.93 -17.15 7.18
C LYS A 58 -27.44 -17.35 6.96
N LYS A 59 -28.20 -16.26 6.85
CA LYS A 59 -29.61 -16.32 6.50
C LYS A 59 -29.84 -16.90 5.10
N MET A 60 -28.96 -16.57 4.13
CA MET A 60 -29.02 -17.19 2.79
C MET A 60 -28.88 -18.72 2.89
N VAL A 61 -27.90 -19.20 3.66
CA VAL A 61 -27.70 -20.65 3.90
C VAL A 61 -28.97 -21.27 4.53
N ALA A 62 -29.53 -20.64 5.57
CA ALA A 62 -30.75 -21.10 6.23
C ALA A 62 -31.99 -21.15 5.32
N GLU A 63 -32.02 -20.26 4.31
CA GLU A 63 -33.06 -20.22 3.28
C GLU A 63 -32.80 -21.19 2.11
N GLY A 64 -31.73 -21.99 2.17
CA GLY A 64 -31.32 -22.90 1.10
C GLY A 64 -30.83 -22.20 -0.16
N LYS A 65 -30.38 -20.94 -0.05
CA LYS A 65 -29.75 -20.16 -1.13
C LYS A 65 -28.25 -20.39 -1.08
N ASP A 66 -27.62 -20.46 -2.24
CA ASP A 66 -26.17 -20.56 -2.37
C ASP A 66 -25.60 -19.50 -3.37
N LEU A 67 -24.29 -19.56 -3.57
CA LEU A 67 -23.52 -18.71 -4.48
C LEU A 67 -22.75 -19.59 -5.48
N SER A 68 -23.30 -20.76 -5.84
CA SER A 68 -22.64 -21.76 -6.69
C SER A 68 -22.31 -21.24 -8.10
N ASP A 69 -23.04 -20.23 -8.57
CA ASP A 69 -22.83 -19.53 -9.85
C ASP A 69 -22.01 -18.23 -9.72
N LYS A 70 -21.45 -17.97 -8.53
CA LYS A 70 -20.73 -16.72 -8.21
C LYS A 70 -19.25 -16.98 -7.95
N LEU A 71 -18.44 -15.97 -8.26
CA LEU A 71 -17.07 -15.80 -7.79
C LEU A 71 -17.08 -14.76 -6.67
N VAL A 72 -16.52 -15.12 -5.53
CA VAL A 72 -16.38 -14.23 -4.37
C VAL A 72 -14.92 -13.89 -4.17
N ILE A 73 -14.62 -12.59 -4.06
CA ILE A 73 -13.29 -12.10 -3.72
C ILE A 73 -13.35 -11.55 -2.31
N ILE A 74 -12.54 -12.11 -1.41
CA ILE A 74 -12.30 -11.60 -0.06
C ILE A 74 -10.99 -10.83 -0.09
N SER A 75 -10.99 -9.59 0.37
CA SER A 75 -9.82 -8.71 0.35
C SER A 75 -9.41 -8.24 1.74
N THR A 76 -8.10 -8.16 1.95
CA THR A 76 -7.44 -7.57 3.12
C THR A 76 -6.36 -6.59 2.68
N ASN A 77 -5.91 -5.75 3.59
CA ASN A 77 -4.83 -4.80 3.40
C ASN A 77 -4.21 -4.42 4.74
N ASP A 78 -2.97 -3.96 4.74
CA ASP A 78 -2.28 -3.33 5.88
C ASP A 78 -2.41 -4.16 7.18
N VAL A 79 -2.11 -5.47 7.10
CA VAL A 79 -2.27 -6.36 8.27
C VAL A 79 -1.20 -6.10 9.34
N HIS A 80 -0.04 -5.55 8.96
CA HIS A 80 0.99 -5.04 9.89
C HIS A 80 1.31 -5.98 11.05
N GLY A 81 1.56 -7.26 10.74
CA GLY A 81 1.95 -8.25 11.74
C GLY A 81 0.84 -8.73 12.68
N ALA A 82 -0.41 -8.31 12.49
CA ALA A 82 -1.56 -8.83 13.23
C ALA A 82 -1.98 -10.23 12.74
N ILE A 83 -0.99 -11.10 12.52
CA ILE A 83 -1.17 -12.41 11.88
C ILE A 83 -2.06 -13.37 12.68
N GLN A 84 -2.18 -13.20 13.99
CA GLN A 84 -3.11 -13.96 14.84
C GLN A 84 -4.59 -13.75 14.45
N LYS A 85 -4.89 -12.78 13.60
CA LYS A 85 -6.25 -12.49 13.09
C LYS A 85 -6.57 -13.22 11.79
N TYR A 86 -5.57 -13.70 11.06
CA TYR A 86 -5.77 -14.43 9.81
C TYR A 86 -6.67 -15.68 9.91
N PRO A 87 -6.73 -16.41 11.04
CA PRO A 87 -7.68 -17.52 11.15
C PRO A 87 -9.15 -17.13 10.93
N TYR A 88 -9.55 -15.90 11.22
CA TYR A 88 -10.91 -15.42 10.98
C TYR A 88 -11.19 -15.16 9.49
N VAL A 89 -10.17 -14.73 8.75
CA VAL A 89 -10.29 -14.58 7.28
C VAL A 89 -10.30 -15.94 6.59
N ALA A 90 -9.54 -16.91 7.12
CA ALA A 90 -9.60 -18.31 6.66
C ALA A 90 -11.00 -18.89 6.88
N SER A 91 -11.60 -18.66 8.07
CA SER A 91 -13.00 -19.02 8.32
C SER A 91 -13.97 -18.37 7.35
N LEU A 92 -13.80 -17.08 7.07
CA LEU A 92 -14.63 -16.37 6.11
C LEU A 92 -14.54 -16.99 4.71
N LYS A 93 -13.33 -17.29 4.24
CA LYS A 93 -13.09 -18.00 2.98
C LYS A 93 -13.79 -19.37 2.96
N ASN A 94 -13.62 -20.14 4.01
CA ASN A 94 -14.20 -21.48 4.13
C ASN A 94 -15.72 -21.43 4.22
N PHE A 95 -16.32 -20.45 4.90
CA PHE A 95 -17.75 -20.23 4.95
C PHE A 95 -18.36 -20.00 3.55
N PHE A 96 -17.79 -19.08 2.77
CA PHE A 96 -18.27 -18.83 1.41
C PHE A 96 -18.08 -20.04 0.49
N LYS A 97 -16.97 -20.74 0.65
CA LYS A 97 -16.64 -21.93 -0.17
C LYS A 97 -17.51 -23.12 0.16
N ASN A 98 -17.70 -23.43 1.43
CA ASN A 98 -18.31 -24.70 1.88
C ASN A 98 -19.80 -24.56 2.15
N GLU A 99 -20.24 -23.46 2.80
CA GLU A 99 -21.65 -23.26 3.18
C GLU A 99 -22.45 -22.59 2.04
N LEU A 100 -21.84 -21.64 1.32
CA LEU A 100 -22.48 -20.95 0.21
C LEU A 100 -22.06 -21.50 -1.17
N ASN A 101 -21.20 -22.50 -1.19
CA ASN A 101 -20.76 -23.18 -2.40
C ASN A 101 -20.21 -22.23 -3.49
N ALA A 102 -19.62 -21.08 -3.10
CA ALA A 102 -19.03 -20.14 -4.03
C ALA A 102 -17.66 -20.61 -4.59
N ASP A 103 -17.23 -20.06 -5.72
CA ASP A 103 -15.80 -20.01 -6.05
C ASP A 103 -15.19 -18.83 -5.28
N VAL A 104 -14.06 -19.02 -4.57
CA VAL A 104 -13.57 -17.99 -3.63
C VAL A 104 -12.08 -17.72 -3.83
N LEU A 105 -11.73 -16.45 -3.96
CA LEU A 105 -10.35 -15.95 -3.88
C LEU A 105 -10.17 -15.11 -2.62
N LEU A 106 -9.05 -15.27 -1.95
CA LEU A 106 -8.59 -14.43 -0.86
C LEU A 106 -7.36 -13.63 -1.34
N VAL A 107 -7.47 -12.30 -1.35
CA VAL A 107 -6.45 -11.41 -1.90
C VAL A 107 -5.99 -10.37 -0.88
N ASP A 108 -4.77 -9.83 -1.05
CA ASP A 108 -4.19 -8.84 -0.16
C ASP A 108 -3.58 -7.66 -0.92
N SER A 109 -3.78 -6.46 -0.41
CA SER A 109 -3.29 -5.21 -1.01
C SER A 109 -1.99 -4.69 -0.40
N GLY A 110 -1.19 -5.55 0.25
CA GLY A 110 0.17 -5.25 0.72
C GLY A 110 0.26 -4.84 2.19
N ASP A 111 1.49 -4.60 2.64
CA ASP A 111 1.87 -4.30 4.01
C ASP A 111 1.54 -5.43 5.01
N PHE A 112 1.96 -6.64 4.64
CA PHE A 112 1.86 -7.82 5.51
C PHE A 112 3.13 -8.09 6.31
N SER A 113 4.24 -7.34 6.12
CA SER A 113 5.57 -7.64 6.67
C SER A 113 6.03 -6.72 7.80
N GLN A 114 5.24 -5.76 8.26
CA GLN A 114 5.58 -4.86 9.35
C GLN A 114 5.05 -5.37 10.70
N ASP A 115 5.82 -5.19 11.79
CA ASP A 115 5.37 -5.54 13.14
C ASP A 115 4.74 -4.35 13.87
N LYS A 116 5.46 -3.24 13.96
CA LYS A 116 5.07 -2.06 14.71
C LYS A 116 5.43 -0.81 13.94
N ASN A 117 4.48 0.07 13.79
CA ASN A 117 4.78 1.42 13.38
C ASN A 117 5.09 2.26 14.64
N PRO A 118 6.33 2.74 14.85
CA PRO A 118 6.67 3.57 16.00
C PRO A 118 5.93 4.92 16.03
N GLU A 119 5.31 5.32 14.93
CA GLU A 119 4.53 6.56 14.82
C GLU A 119 3.09 6.41 15.35
N HIS A 120 2.58 5.19 15.45
CA HIS A 120 1.23 4.86 15.95
C HIS A 120 1.27 4.27 17.37
N ASN A 121 1.69 5.04 18.35
CA ASN A 121 2.10 4.64 19.70
C ASN A 121 1.14 3.76 20.54
N ASN A 122 -0.11 3.53 20.12
CA ASN A 122 -1.07 2.67 20.83
C ASN A 122 -1.88 1.73 19.91
N GLU A 123 -1.79 1.87 18.61
CA GLU A 123 -2.64 1.15 17.66
C GLU A 123 -2.04 -0.20 17.26
N ASP A 124 -0.72 -0.35 17.39
CA ASP A 124 0.03 -1.57 17.04
C ASP A 124 0.09 -2.62 18.18
N ALA A 125 -0.69 -2.44 19.24
CA ALA A 125 -0.75 -3.40 20.35
C ALA A 125 -1.18 -4.81 19.91
N ASP A 126 -1.84 -4.90 18.76
CA ASP A 126 -2.35 -6.13 18.17
C ASP A 126 -1.35 -6.87 17.27
N SER A 127 -0.18 -6.31 16.98
CA SER A 127 0.85 -7.04 16.22
C SER A 127 1.43 -8.20 17.04
N ALA A 128 1.56 -9.36 16.42
CA ALA A 128 2.23 -10.51 17.03
C ALA A 128 3.73 -10.31 17.22
N SER A 129 4.30 -9.21 16.74
CA SER A 129 5.73 -8.86 16.83
C SER A 129 6.66 -9.97 16.33
N CYS A 130 6.28 -10.60 15.23
CA CYS A 130 7.01 -11.72 14.63
C CYS A 130 7.81 -11.34 13.37
N MET A 131 7.54 -10.16 12.77
CA MET A 131 8.12 -9.81 11.46
C MET A 131 9.61 -9.55 11.55
N GLU A 132 10.08 -8.71 12.49
CA GLU A 132 11.51 -8.46 12.66
C GLU A 132 12.28 -9.74 13.06
N PRO A 133 11.83 -10.56 14.06
CA PRO A 133 12.49 -11.82 14.40
C PRO A 133 12.55 -12.84 13.27
N SER A 134 11.55 -12.87 12.39
CA SER A 134 11.46 -13.79 11.24
C SER A 134 12.08 -13.24 9.96
N GLU A 135 12.61 -12.02 9.96
CA GLU A 135 13.02 -11.32 8.75
C GLU A 135 11.87 -11.17 7.72
N GLY A 136 10.61 -11.02 8.20
CA GLY A 136 9.39 -10.90 7.40
C GLY A 136 8.75 -12.24 6.99
N LEU A 137 9.39 -13.38 7.29
CA LEU A 137 8.89 -14.68 6.83
C LEU A 137 7.56 -15.08 7.50
N ALA A 138 7.35 -14.70 8.76
CA ALA A 138 6.14 -15.06 9.50
C ALA A 138 4.86 -14.56 8.81
N GLY A 139 4.88 -13.39 8.16
CA GLY A 139 3.76 -12.89 7.37
C GLY A 139 3.40 -13.83 6.21
N VAL A 140 4.39 -14.22 5.42
CA VAL A 140 4.19 -15.15 4.29
C VAL A 140 3.72 -16.52 4.75
N GLU A 141 4.29 -17.07 5.83
CA GLU A 141 3.87 -18.37 6.38
C GLU A 141 2.44 -18.32 6.93
N ALA A 142 2.05 -17.23 7.58
CA ALA A 142 0.69 -17.03 8.09
C ALA A 142 -0.33 -16.83 6.95
N MET A 143 0.02 -16.08 5.90
CA MET A 143 -0.81 -15.98 4.69
C MET A 143 -0.99 -17.33 3.99
N ASN A 144 0.08 -18.14 3.91
CA ASN A 144 -0.02 -19.51 3.40
C ASN A 144 -0.99 -20.37 4.22
N ALA A 145 -0.95 -20.24 5.56
CA ALA A 145 -1.85 -20.99 6.46
C ALA A 145 -3.31 -20.51 6.33
N ALA A 146 -3.54 -19.22 6.13
CA ALA A 146 -4.87 -18.65 5.90
C ALA A 146 -5.41 -18.92 4.48
N GLY A 147 -4.57 -19.43 3.58
CA GLY A 147 -4.98 -19.83 2.23
C GLY A 147 -5.15 -18.64 1.29
N TYR A 148 -4.29 -17.61 1.36
CA TYR A 148 -4.26 -16.54 0.37
C TYR A 148 -3.97 -17.06 -1.02
N ASP A 149 -4.55 -16.42 -2.04
CA ASP A 149 -4.41 -16.77 -3.46
C ASP A 149 -3.55 -15.76 -4.23
N ILE A 150 -3.71 -14.46 -3.93
CA ILE A 150 -3.01 -13.37 -4.61
C ILE A 150 -2.67 -12.27 -3.59
N ALA A 151 -1.50 -11.64 -3.73
CA ALA A 151 -1.15 -10.43 -2.98
C ALA A 151 -0.39 -9.45 -3.87
N THR A 152 -0.49 -8.15 -3.58
CA THR A 152 0.49 -7.16 -4.04
C THR A 152 1.49 -6.82 -2.94
N LEU A 153 2.42 -5.92 -3.21
CA LEU A 153 3.42 -5.46 -2.25
C LEU A 153 3.08 -4.04 -1.79
N GLY A 154 3.26 -3.79 -0.49
CA GLY A 154 3.25 -2.45 0.07
C GLY A 154 4.66 -1.94 0.40
N ASN A 155 4.76 -0.77 1.04
CA ASN A 155 6.06 -0.18 1.36
C ASN A 155 6.80 -0.90 2.48
N HIS A 156 6.09 -1.57 3.38
CA HIS A 156 6.70 -2.29 4.51
C HIS A 156 7.30 -3.65 4.12
N GLU A 157 7.03 -4.17 2.94
CA GLU A 157 7.77 -5.30 2.38
C GLU A 157 9.23 -4.95 2.09
N PHE A 158 9.58 -3.66 2.04
CA PHE A 158 10.95 -3.18 1.78
C PHE A 158 11.70 -2.70 3.03
N GLU A 159 11.18 -2.99 4.21
CA GLU A 159 11.88 -2.73 5.47
C GLU A 159 13.26 -3.42 5.49
N SER A 160 14.22 -2.78 6.16
CA SER A 160 15.63 -3.21 6.11
C SER A 160 15.89 -4.61 6.70
N PHE A 161 15.00 -5.09 7.54
CA PHE A 161 15.07 -6.45 8.11
C PHE A 161 14.43 -7.50 7.20
N VAL A 162 13.51 -7.13 6.30
CA VAL A 162 12.77 -8.07 5.44
C VAL A 162 13.70 -8.68 4.37
N LYS A 163 13.68 -10.00 4.27
CA LYS A 163 14.37 -10.78 3.22
C LYS A 163 13.40 -11.13 2.11
N LEU A 164 12.91 -10.12 1.41
CA LEU A 164 11.77 -10.23 0.50
C LEU A 164 11.94 -11.35 -0.53
N ASP A 165 13.04 -11.39 -1.30
CA ASP A 165 13.29 -12.43 -2.31
C ASP A 165 13.16 -13.85 -1.73
N LYS A 166 13.79 -14.07 -0.56
CA LYS A 166 13.76 -15.36 0.13
C LYS A 166 12.36 -15.71 0.62
N ASN A 167 11.64 -14.73 1.15
CA ASN A 167 10.32 -14.93 1.73
C ASN A 167 9.29 -15.24 0.63
N LEU A 168 9.31 -14.49 -0.47
CA LEU A 168 8.40 -14.71 -1.60
C LEU A 168 8.62 -16.08 -2.26
N SER A 169 9.84 -16.65 -2.22
CA SER A 169 10.09 -18.03 -2.67
C SER A 169 9.35 -19.09 -1.85
N LYS A 170 8.82 -18.74 -0.68
CA LYS A 170 7.99 -19.61 0.19
C LYS A 170 6.50 -19.34 0.06
N ALA A 171 6.10 -18.28 -0.63
CA ALA A 171 4.70 -17.97 -0.85
C ALA A 171 4.03 -19.09 -1.68
N LYS A 172 2.85 -19.54 -1.23
CA LYS A 172 1.97 -20.46 -1.96
C LYS A 172 0.92 -19.69 -2.77
N PHE A 173 0.87 -18.39 -2.64
CA PHE A 173 0.02 -17.46 -3.35
C PHE A 173 0.81 -16.71 -4.42
N LYS A 174 0.10 -16.10 -5.37
CA LYS A 174 0.71 -15.27 -6.42
C LYS A 174 1.02 -13.89 -5.86
N VAL A 175 2.23 -13.39 -6.11
CA VAL A 175 2.59 -12.01 -5.79
C VAL A 175 2.71 -11.24 -7.09
N ILE A 176 1.99 -10.11 -7.17
CA ILE A 176 1.93 -9.27 -8.38
C ILE A 176 2.29 -7.82 -8.03
N CYS A 177 3.10 -7.18 -8.89
CA CYS A 177 3.39 -5.76 -8.78
C CYS A 177 3.86 -5.21 -10.12
N SER A 178 3.05 -4.42 -10.78
CA SER A 178 3.26 -3.97 -12.15
C SER A 178 4.29 -2.85 -12.29
N ASN A 179 4.45 -2.03 -11.25
CA ASN A 179 5.36 -0.88 -11.26
C ASN A 179 6.69 -1.14 -10.52
N LEU A 180 7.02 -2.40 -10.27
CA LEU A 180 8.29 -2.84 -9.68
C LEU A 180 9.08 -3.65 -10.73
N VAL A 181 10.09 -3.02 -11.32
CA VAL A 181 10.82 -3.53 -12.48
C VAL A 181 12.32 -3.61 -12.23
N THR A 182 13.05 -4.23 -13.13
CA THR A 182 14.53 -4.19 -13.13
C THR A 182 15.03 -2.77 -13.40
N LYS A 183 16.29 -2.52 -13.05
CA LYS A 183 16.92 -1.22 -13.31
C LYS A 183 16.95 -0.88 -14.80
N ASP A 184 17.18 -1.87 -15.64
CA ASP A 184 17.30 -1.69 -17.09
C ASP A 184 15.94 -1.37 -17.70
N ALA A 185 14.90 -2.13 -17.37
CA ALA A 185 13.53 -1.87 -17.80
C ALA A 185 13.04 -0.47 -17.35
N ARG A 186 13.36 -0.07 -16.11
CA ARG A 186 13.05 1.28 -15.64
C ARG A 186 13.73 2.34 -16.50
N THR A 187 15.02 2.17 -16.82
CA THR A 187 15.78 3.13 -17.63
C THR A 187 15.20 3.25 -19.03
N GLU A 188 14.78 2.12 -19.62
CA GLU A 188 14.14 2.08 -20.94
C GLU A 188 12.81 2.84 -20.94
N LEU A 189 11.92 2.57 -19.98
CA LEU A 189 10.64 3.25 -19.83
C LEU A 189 10.79 4.75 -19.57
N GLU A 190 11.70 5.17 -18.68
CA GLU A 190 11.98 6.56 -18.42
C GLU A 190 12.57 7.29 -19.64
N THR A 191 13.33 6.58 -20.46
CA THR A 191 13.88 7.11 -21.73
C THR A 191 12.77 7.28 -22.76
N ALA A 192 11.88 6.28 -22.89
CA ALA A 192 10.73 6.37 -23.78
C ALA A 192 9.80 7.52 -23.37
N GLU A 193 9.48 7.67 -22.08
CA GLU A 193 8.68 8.79 -21.56
C GLU A 193 9.33 10.15 -21.91
N LYS A 194 10.63 10.29 -21.66
CA LYS A 194 11.35 11.53 -21.88
C LYS A 194 11.44 11.93 -23.35
N ASN A 195 11.67 10.95 -24.23
CA ASN A 195 11.87 11.20 -25.65
C ASN A 195 10.56 11.42 -26.42
N ASN A 196 9.45 10.92 -25.88
CA ASN A 196 8.15 10.87 -26.56
C ASN A 196 7.04 11.56 -25.76
N LYS A 197 7.32 12.72 -25.18
CA LYS A 197 6.39 13.48 -24.32
C LYS A 197 4.98 13.70 -24.90
N ASN A 198 4.82 13.59 -26.22
CA ASN A 198 3.56 13.77 -26.94
C ASN A 198 3.10 12.50 -27.68
N ASP A 199 3.78 11.38 -27.54
CA ASP A 199 3.46 10.11 -28.21
C ASP A 199 3.33 8.97 -27.19
N ASN A 200 2.12 8.78 -26.70
CA ASN A 200 1.78 7.70 -25.79
C ASN A 200 1.98 6.31 -26.43
N ASN A 201 1.97 6.19 -27.76
CA ASN A 201 2.15 4.92 -28.45
C ASN A 201 3.58 4.38 -28.28
N ALA A 202 4.58 5.26 -28.29
CA ALA A 202 5.97 4.84 -28.09
C ALA A 202 6.19 4.28 -26.68
N LEU A 203 5.59 4.89 -25.64
CA LEU A 203 5.66 4.38 -24.27
C LEU A 203 4.91 3.06 -24.13
N MET A 204 3.72 2.93 -24.74
CA MET A 204 2.97 1.66 -24.73
C MET A 204 3.74 0.55 -25.46
N ASN A 205 4.42 0.85 -26.58
CA ASN A 205 5.27 -0.09 -27.28
C ASN A 205 6.45 -0.56 -26.42
N THR A 206 7.02 0.33 -25.59
CA THR A 206 8.08 -0.05 -24.64
C THR A 206 7.53 -0.99 -23.57
N PHE A 207 6.34 -0.73 -23.01
CA PHE A 207 5.70 -1.68 -22.10
C PHE A 207 5.45 -3.04 -22.76
N ASN A 208 5.02 -3.06 -24.03
CA ASN A 208 4.80 -4.29 -24.80
C ASN A 208 6.10 -5.09 -25.06
N SER A 209 7.26 -4.45 -25.05
CA SER A 209 8.56 -5.12 -25.22
C SER A 209 9.07 -5.79 -23.95
N LEU A 210 8.54 -5.42 -22.77
CA LEU A 210 8.95 -6.01 -21.51
C LEU A 210 8.45 -7.47 -21.40
N THR A 211 9.29 -8.28 -20.78
CA THR A 211 9.03 -9.69 -20.48
C THR A 211 8.93 -9.91 -18.99
N GLU A 212 8.54 -11.11 -18.55
CA GLU A 212 8.49 -11.45 -17.11
C GLU A 212 9.82 -11.21 -16.38
N LYS A 213 10.96 -11.31 -17.08
CA LYS A 213 12.30 -11.08 -16.51
C LYS A 213 12.58 -9.61 -16.19
N ASP A 214 11.82 -8.71 -16.76
CA ASP A 214 11.96 -7.27 -16.57
C ASP A 214 11.20 -6.76 -15.36
N TYR A 215 10.41 -7.63 -14.71
CA TYR A 215 9.70 -7.37 -13.48
C TYR A 215 10.32 -8.12 -12.30
N PHE A 216 10.15 -7.59 -11.09
CA PHE A 216 10.59 -8.23 -9.86
C PHE A 216 9.72 -9.46 -9.50
N CYS A 217 8.43 -9.32 -9.68
CA CYS A 217 7.44 -10.39 -9.59
C CYS A 217 6.48 -10.25 -10.76
N ALA A 218 5.51 -11.14 -10.93
CA ALA A 218 4.56 -11.04 -12.04
C ALA A 218 3.87 -9.67 -12.05
N PRO A 219 3.78 -8.98 -13.21
CA PRO A 219 3.10 -7.68 -13.27
C PRO A 219 1.59 -7.78 -13.06
N CYS A 220 1.00 -8.88 -13.49
CA CYS A 220 -0.43 -9.15 -13.42
C CYS A 220 -0.68 -10.66 -13.30
N TYR A 221 -1.93 -11.01 -13.02
CA TYR A 221 -2.38 -12.40 -12.97
C TYR A 221 -3.82 -12.50 -13.46
N THR A 222 -4.14 -13.55 -14.19
CA THR A 222 -5.51 -13.84 -14.64
C THR A 222 -6.00 -15.12 -13.96
N TYR A 223 -7.10 -15.01 -13.23
CA TYR A 223 -7.82 -16.15 -12.69
C TYR A 223 -8.98 -16.53 -13.59
N ASN A 224 -9.06 -17.81 -13.93
CA ASN A 224 -10.16 -18.37 -14.70
C ASN A 224 -10.98 -19.27 -13.76
N SER A 225 -12.16 -18.83 -13.36
CA SER A 225 -13.06 -19.63 -12.58
C SER A 225 -13.58 -20.81 -13.38
N SER A 226 -13.19 -22.01 -13.02
CA SER A 226 -13.73 -23.22 -13.64
C SER A 226 -15.20 -23.47 -13.30
N LYS A 227 -15.66 -22.86 -12.19
CA LYS A 227 -17.02 -23.02 -11.67
C LYS A 227 -18.02 -22.10 -12.37
N THR A 228 -17.64 -20.83 -12.55
CA THR A 228 -18.52 -19.80 -13.12
C THR A 228 -18.20 -19.48 -14.58
N GLY A 229 -16.99 -19.84 -15.03
CA GLY A 229 -16.45 -19.43 -16.32
C GLY A 229 -16.15 -17.94 -16.41
N ILE A 230 -16.08 -17.22 -15.27
CA ILE A 230 -15.70 -15.81 -15.20
C ILE A 230 -14.17 -15.72 -15.18
N LYS A 231 -13.61 -14.84 -16.00
CA LYS A 231 -12.18 -14.54 -16.05
C LYS A 231 -11.90 -13.18 -15.41
N VAL A 232 -11.14 -13.18 -14.32
CA VAL A 232 -10.75 -11.95 -13.61
C VAL A 232 -9.27 -11.67 -13.80
N GLY A 233 -8.95 -10.48 -14.32
CA GLY A 233 -7.60 -9.97 -14.42
C GLY A 233 -7.24 -9.12 -13.21
N PHE A 234 -6.08 -9.40 -12.61
CA PHE A 234 -5.53 -8.63 -11.48
C PHE A 234 -4.20 -8.00 -11.89
N PHE A 235 -3.97 -6.76 -11.48
CA PHE A 235 -2.66 -6.13 -11.52
C PHE A 235 -2.37 -5.40 -10.20
N GLY A 236 -1.08 -5.24 -9.84
CA GLY A 236 -0.67 -4.65 -8.57
C GLY A 236 0.02 -3.30 -8.75
N LEU A 237 -0.21 -2.34 -7.86
CA LEU A 237 0.49 -1.06 -7.83
C LEU A 237 1.06 -0.77 -6.44
N LEU A 238 2.35 -0.46 -6.40
CA LEU A 238 3.13 -0.10 -5.22
C LEU A 238 3.22 1.43 -5.10
N THR A 239 3.07 1.94 -3.87
CA THR A 239 3.18 3.37 -3.55
C THR A 239 4.52 3.98 -3.91
N GLY A 240 4.49 5.30 -4.20
CA GLY A 240 5.66 6.15 -4.35
C GLY A 240 6.60 6.16 -3.16
N GLU A 241 6.09 5.93 -1.97
CA GLU A 241 6.81 5.99 -0.70
C GLU A 241 7.70 4.78 -0.41
N ALA A 242 7.53 3.68 -1.14
CA ALA A 242 8.33 2.49 -0.95
C ALA A 242 9.84 2.75 -1.13
N ASN A 243 10.60 2.56 -0.07
CA ASN A 243 12.05 2.76 -0.05
C ASN A 243 12.80 1.48 -0.41
N ILE A 244 12.98 1.22 -1.69
CA ILE A 244 13.53 -0.03 -2.23
C ILE A 244 15.05 -0.01 -2.16
N ASN A 245 15.63 -0.52 -1.07
CA ASN A 245 17.06 -0.58 -0.85
C ASN A 245 17.61 -2.01 -0.63
N ASN A 246 16.74 -2.98 -0.38
CA ASN A 246 17.10 -4.34 0.02
C ASN A 246 17.02 -5.37 -1.12
N ILE A 247 16.58 -4.95 -2.30
CA ILE A 247 16.49 -5.76 -3.52
C ILE A 247 17.10 -5.05 -4.72
N SER A 248 17.35 -5.77 -5.81
CA SER A 248 17.92 -5.21 -7.06
C SER A 248 16.90 -4.48 -7.93
N ALA A 249 15.60 -4.69 -7.70
CA ALA A 249 14.54 -4.05 -8.46
C ALA A 249 14.41 -2.54 -8.17
N LYS A 250 13.68 -1.85 -9.02
CA LYS A 250 13.37 -0.44 -8.92
C LYS A 250 11.88 -0.20 -9.17
N LYS A 251 11.28 0.63 -8.34
CA LYS A 251 9.93 1.14 -8.60
C LYS A 251 9.97 2.12 -9.79
N LEU A 252 8.96 2.08 -10.64
CA LEU A 252 8.77 3.10 -11.67
C LEU A 252 8.54 4.47 -11.01
N LYS A 253 8.85 5.52 -11.73
CA LYS A 253 8.50 6.88 -11.29
C LYS A 253 6.98 7.03 -11.23
N ASP A 254 6.51 7.91 -10.38
CA ASP A 254 5.09 8.18 -10.19
C ASP A 254 4.43 8.68 -11.48
N SER A 255 5.15 9.43 -12.33
CA SER A 255 4.71 9.83 -13.68
C SER A 255 4.40 8.64 -14.61
N LEU A 256 4.99 7.48 -14.37
CA LEU A 256 4.76 6.26 -15.16
C LEU A 256 3.66 5.35 -14.58
N ALA A 257 3.17 5.61 -13.35
CA ALA A 257 2.18 4.76 -12.70
C ALA A 257 0.84 4.73 -13.49
N LEU A 258 0.39 5.89 -13.98
CA LEU A 258 -0.81 6.00 -14.82
C LEU A 258 -0.67 5.24 -16.14
N SER A 259 0.48 5.38 -16.81
CA SER A 259 0.77 4.66 -18.05
C SER A 259 0.88 3.16 -17.82
N CYS A 260 1.47 2.75 -16.70
CA CYS A 260 1.54 1.35 -16.28
C CYS A 260 0.14 0.78 -16.04
N ALA A 261 -0.72 1.48 -15.30
CA ALA A 261 -2.10 1.07 -15.06
C ALA A 261 -2.88 0.92 -16.38
N LYS A 262 -2.82 1.91 -17.27
CA LYS A 262 -3.44 1.86 -18.59
C LYS A 262 -2.96 0.63 -19.37
N TYR A 263 -1.65 0.39 -19.38
CA TYR A 263 -1.06 -0.76 -20.08
C TYR A 263 -1.60 -2.08 -19.53
N GLN A 264 -1.62 -2.26 -18.22
CA GLN A 264 -2.10 -3.51 -17.59
C GLN A 264 -3.58 -3.74 -17.86
N ILE A 265 -4.41 -2.69 -17.75
CA ILE A 265 -5.85 -2.79 -18.04
C ILE A 265 -6.08 -3.23 -19.49
N ASN A 266 -5.38 -2.62 -20.45
CA ASN A 266 -5.52 -2.97 -21.86
C ASN A 266 -5.02 -4.40 -22.12
N SER A 267 -3.86 -4.77 -21.58
CA SER A 267 -3.30 -6.12 -21.75
C SER A 267 -4.23 -7.19 -21.16
N LEU A 268 -4.79 -6.98 -19.97
CA LEU A 268 -5.72 -7.92 -19.36
C LEU A 268 -7.02 -8.04 -20.17
N GLY A 269 -7.57 -6.92 -20.63
CA GLY A 269 -8.78 -6.89 -21.46
C GLY A 269 -8.56 -7.53 -22.83
N ASP A 270 -7.44 -7.23 -23.50
CA ASP A 270 -7.07 -7.87 -24.80
C ASP A 270 -6.87 -9.39 -24.65
N ASN A 271 -6.45 -9.86 -23.45
CA ASN A 271 -6.38 -11.27 -23.11
C ASN A 271 -7.72 -11.85 -22.63
N GLY A 272 -8.80 -11.11 -22.73
CA GLY A 272 -10.17 -11.55 -22.50
C GLY A 272 -10.55 -11.66 -21.03
N ALA A 273 -10.04 -10.79 -20.16
CA ALA A 273 -10.57 -10.64 -18.82
C ALA A 273 -11.98 -10.04 -18.86
N ASP A 274 -12.92 -10.65 -18.14
CA ASP A 274 -14.29 -10.17 -18.03
C ASP A 274 -14.42 -9.04 -16.99
N ILE A 275 -13.59 -9.09 -15.94
CA ILE A 275 -13.51 -8.13 -14.84
C ILE A 275 -12.03 -7.82 -14.61
N ILE A 276 -11.68 -6.54 -14.42
CA ILE A 276 -10.31 -6.10 -14.14
C ILE A 276 -10.24 -5.41 -12.78
N ILE A 277 -9.37 -5.91 -11.91
CA ILE A 277 -9.20 -5.44 -10.53
C ILE A 277 -7.76 -5.00 -10.29
N CYS A 278 -7.59 -3.82 -9.71
CA CYS A 278 -6.31 -3.36 -9.19
C CYS A 278 -6.17 -3.75 -7.71
N LEU A 279 -5.13 -4.49 -7.36
CA LEU A 279 -4.64 -4.58 -5.98
C LEU A 279 -3.68 -3.40 -5.78
N SER A 280 -4.17 -2.36 -5.13
CA SER A 280 -3.45 -1.10 -4.98
C SER A 280 -2.89 -0.92 -3.59
N HIS A 281 -1.64 -0.48 -3.52
CA HIS A 281 -1.04 0.01 -2.29
C HIS A 281 -0.60 1.47 -2.49
N LEU A 282 -1.48 2.30 -3.06
CA LEU A 282 -1.22 3.72 -3.33
C LEU A 282 -1.83 4.63 -2.28
N GLY A 283 -2.91 4.19 -1.63
CA GLY A 283 -3.67 4.98 -0.69
C GLY A 283 -4.60 6.01 -1.34
N LEU A 284 -5.41 6.63 -0.50
CA LEU A 284 -6.33 7.71 -0.87
C LEU A 284 -5.91 9.05 -0.31
N GLU A 285 -5.34 9.04 0.88
CA GLU A 285 -4.87 10.22 1.57
C GLU A 285 -3.37 10.35 1.38
N ASP A 286 -2.92 11.58 1.39
CA ASP A 286 -1.55 11.91 1.17
C ASP A 286 -1.07 12.89 2.23
N ASP A 287 -0.38 12.36 3.21
CA ASP A 287 0.18 13.14 4.31
C ASP A 287 1.34 14.06 3.89
N ARG A 288 1.88 13.88 2.68
CA ARG A 288 3.12 14.57 2.24
C ARG A 288 2.93 15.60 1.13
N GLY A 289 1.73 15.73 0.57
CA GLY A 289 1.36 16.79 -0.38
C GLY A 289 1.97 16.70 -1.78
N ASP A 290 2.72 15.63 -2.08
CA ASP A 290 3.48 15.47 -3.33
C ASP A 290 2.90 14.43 -4.29
N HIS A 291 1.82 13.74 -3.91
CA HIS A 291 1.41 12.52 -4.58
C HIS A 291 0.36 12.78 -5.64
N GLN A 292 0.72 12.47 -6.85
CA GLN A 292 -0.13 12.62 -8.02
C GLN A 292 -0.81 11.32 -8.43
N ASN A 293 -0.62 10.21 -7.68
CA ASN A 293 -1.05 8.90 -8.11
C ASN A 293 -1.66 8.08 -6.98
N ARG A 294 -2.69 8.62 -6.32
CA ARG A 294 -3.54 7.87 -5.39
C ARG A 294 -4.46 6.93 -6.16
N SER A 295 -4.98 5.94 -5.48
CA SER A 295 -5.92 4.98 -6.09
C SER A 295 -7.07 5.64 -6.83
N ILE A 296 -7.62 6.73 -6.28
CA ILE A 296 -8.69 7.49 -6.93
C ILE A 296 -8.22 8.27 -8.14
N ASP A 297 -6.99 8.80 -8.13
CA ASP A 297 -6.40 9.51 -9.27
C ASP A 297 -6.17 8.54 -10.44
N ILE A 298 -5.64 7.34 -10.15
CA ILE A 298 -5.46 6.27 -11.14
C ILE A 298 -6.83 5.89 -11.75
N TYR A 299 -7.82 5.59 -10.92
CA TYR A 299 -9.15 5.21 -11.39
C TYR A 299 -9.77 6.27 -12.30
N ASN A 300 -9.76 7.52 -11.88
CA ASN A 300 -10.34 8.61 -12.64
C ASN A 300 -9.57 8.89 -13.94
N ALA A 301 -8.25 8.80 -13.92
CA ALA A 301 -7.43 9.01 -15.11
C ALA A 301 -7.65 7.92 -16.17
N VAL A 302 -7.62 6.63 -15.80
CA VAL A 302 -7.81 5.54 -16.76
C VAL A 302 -9.23 5.49 -17.31
N LYS A 303 -10.19 6.08 -16.62
CA LYS A 303 -11.58 6.19 -17.06
C LYS A 303 -11.84 7.40 -17.96
N ASN A 304 -11.25 8.57 -17.64
CA ASN A 304 -11.70 9.85 -18.17
C ASN A 304 -10.63 10.66 -18.88
N ASP A 305 -9.34 10.56 -18.49
CA ASP A 305 -8.27 11.38 -19.06
C ASP A 305 -7.92 10.89 -20.47
N PRO A 306 -8.04 11.73 -21.52
CA PRO A 306 -7.74 11.30 -22.90
C PRO A 306 -6.32 10.72 -23.07
N THR A 307 -5.36 11.13 -22.24
CA THR A 307 -3.98 10.66 -22.27
C THR A 307 -3.85 9.24 -21.70
N TYR A 308 -4.57 8.98 -20.59
CA TYR A 308 -4.45 7.74 -19.81
C TYR A 308 -5.65 6.82 -19.91
N LYS A 309 -6.71 7.23 -20.61
CA LYS A 309 -7.91 6.41 -20.79
C LYS A 309 -7.56 5.03 -21.34
N ALA A 310 -8.00 3.99 -20.62
CA ALA A 310 -7.86 2.62 -21.03
C ALA A 310 -8.97 2.21 -22.03
N ASN A 311 -8.73 1.15 -22.80
CA ASN A 311 -9.72 0.61 -23.74
C ASN A 311 -10.80 -0.22 -23.01
N TYR A 312 -10.47 -0.73 -21.84
CA TYR A 312 -11.33 -1.55 -20.98
C TYR A 312 -11.59 -0.84 -19.66
N PRO A 313 -12.68 -1.16 -18.95
CA PRO A 313 -12.92 -0.59 -17.62
C PRO A 313 -11.95 -1.14 -16.59
N LEU A 314 -11.63 -0.32 -15.59
CA LEU A 314 -11.14 -0.78 -14.29
C LEU A 314 -12.39 -0.95 -13.41
N ASP A 315 -12.72 -2.20 -13.08
CA ASP A 315 -14.01 -2.50 -12.44
C ASP A 315 -13.95 -2.33 -10.92
N LEU A 316 -12.79 -2.51 -10.30
CA LEU A 316 -12.61 -2.37 -8.84
C LEU A 316 -11.15 -2.06 -8.51
N VAL A 317 -10.96 -1.25 -7.48
CA VAL A 317 -9.69 -1.05 -6.79
C VAL A 317 -9.83 -1.55 -5.36
N LEU A 318 -9.01 -2.52 -4.99
CA LEU A 318 -8.82 -2.96 -3.62
C LEU A 318 -7.55 -2.27 -3.10
N ASP A 319 -7.73 -1.32 -2.18
CA ASP A 319 -6.69 -0.36 -1.80
C ASP A 319 -6.11 -0.64 -0.41
N GLY A 320 -4.93 -0.07 -0.13
CA GLY A 320 -4.23 -0.09 1.15
C GLY A 320 -3.45 1.19 1.38
N HIS A 321 -2.42 1.16 2.24
CA HIS A 321 -1.45 2.22 2.53
C HIS A 321 -1.94 3.36 3.43
N SER A 322 -3.07 3.97 3.14
CA SER A 322 -3.60 5.12 3.91
C SER A 322 -4.40 4.71 5.15
N HIS A 323 -4.53 3.40 5.43
CA HIS A 323 -5.31 2.85 6.55
C HIS A 323 -6.76 3.36 6.61
N THR A 324 -7.31 3.76 5.47
CA THR A 324 -8.63 4.38 5.37
C THR A 324 -9.72 3.31 5.34
N LEU A 325 -10.83 3.53 6.04
CA LEU A 325 -12.04 2.73 5.89
C LEU A 325 -12.86 3.31 4.74
N ILE A 326 -12.97 2.57 3.64
CA ILE A 326 -13.70 3.03 2.45
C ILE A 326 -14.45 1.87 1.79
N SER A 327 -15.72 2.05 1.52
CA SER A 327 -16.56 1.13 0.74
C SER A 327 -16.80 1.62 -0.69
N SER A 328 -16.70 2.93 -0.93
CA SER A 328 -16.70 3.55 -2.26
C SER A 328 -16.15 4.98 -2.20
N GLY A 329 -15.59 5.48 -3.29
CA GLY A 329 -15.26 6.91 -3.43
C GLY A 329 -16.50 7.80 -3.33
N GLY A 330 -16.31 9.10 -3.06
CA GLY A 330 -17.39 10.07 -2.82
C GLY A 330 -18.33 10.28 -4.01
N ASN A 331 -17.86 9.98 -5.23
CA ASN A 331 -18.68 10.01 -6.43
C ASN A 331 -19.10 8.59 -6.89
N GLY A 332 -18.97 7.59 -6.03
CA GLY A 332 -19.29 6.20 -6.35
C GLY A 332 -18.17 5.47 -7.12
N GLU A 333 -16.93 5.93 -7.03
CA GLU A 333 -15.80 5.19 -7.58
C GLU A 333 -15.71 3.82 -6.88
N PRO A 334 -15.51 2.72 -7.61
CA PRO A 334 -15.44 1.37 -7.04
C PRO A 334 -14.07 1.14 -6.39
N ILE A 335 -13.85 1.73 -5.24
CA ILE A 335 -12.61 1.61 -4.45
C ILE A 335 -12.99 1.15 -3.05
N MET A 336 -12.28 0.14 -2.52
CA MET A 336 -12.54 -0.43 -1.20
C MET A 336 -11.24 -0.65 -0.44
N SER A 337 -11.24 -0.32 0.86
CA SER A 337 -10.15 -0.59 1.80
C SER A 337 -10.71 -0.87 3.20
N GLY A 338 -10.12 -1.85 3.90
CA GLY A 338 -10.55 -2.37 5.19
C GLY A 338 -9.81 -1.78 6.40
N LYS A 339 -9.31 -0.55 6.33
CA LYS A 339 -8.43 0.02 7.36
C LYS A 339 -7.09 -0.72 7.43
N TYR A 340 -6.64 -1.05 8.66
CA TYR A 340 -5.38 -1.72 8.94
C TYR A 340 -5.57 -2.78 10.03
N MET A 341 -4.55 -3.61 10.26
CA MET A 341 -4.55 -4.67 11.28
C MET A 341 -5.79 -5.57 11.23
N LEU A 342 -6.29 -5.81 10.02
CA LEU A 342 -7.45 -6.66 9.75
C LEU A 342 -8.68 -6.26 10.58
N GLN A 343 -8.95 -4.94 10.71
CA GLN A 343 -10.16 -4.45 11.37
C GLN A 343 -11.40 -4.78 10.55
N TYR A 344 -11.26 -4.79 9.22
CA TYR A 344 -12.32 -5.17 8.28
C TYR A 344 -11.73 -6.03 7.17
N ALA A 345 -12.59 -6.83 6.54
CA ALA A 345 -12.31 -7.52 5.29
C ALA A 345 -13.36 -7.13 4.25
N GLY A 346 -12.95 -7.00 3.00
CA GLY A 346 -13.85 -6.76 1.88
C GLY A 346 -14.43 -8.07 1.35
N ILE A 347 -15.69 -8.03 0.91
CA ILE A 347 -16.37 -9.12 0.20
C ILE A 347 -16.92 -8.56 -1.08
N THR A 348 -16.44 -9.03 -2.23
CA THR A 348 -16.95 -8.68 -3.55
C THR A 348 -17.53 -9.92 -4.22
N ILE A 349 -18.80 -9.84 -4.62
CA ILE A 349 -19.53 -10.92 -5.29
C ILE A 349 -19.64 -10.57 -6.77
N ILE A 350 -19.14 -11.47 -7.62
CA ILE A 350 -19.16 -11.34 -9.08
C ILE A 350 -20.05 -12.45 -9.65
N GLY A 351 -21.02 -12.05 -10.46
CA GLY A 351 -21.93 -12.96 -11.15
C GLY A 351 -22.02 -12.60 -12.62
N LYS A 352 -23.01 -13.19 -13.30
CA LYS A 352 -23.35 -12.87 -14.69
C LYS A 352 -24.72 -12.23 -14.74
N ASP A 353 -24.87 -11.23 -15.61
CA ASP A 353 -26.18 -10.65 -15.91
C ASP A 353 -27.01 -11.57 -16.85
N THR A 354 -28.19 -11.09 -17.23
CA THR A 354 -29.11 -11.83 -18.12
C THR A 354 -28.53 -12.13 -19.51
N ASP A 355 -27.55 -11.35 -19.94
CA ASP A 355 -26.88 -11.52 -21.23
C ASP A 355 -25.61 -12.38 -21.09
N GLY A 356 -25.33 -12.91 -19.88
CA GLY A 356 -24.19 -13.74 -19.58
C GLY A 356 -22.90 -12.97 -19.36
N LYS A 357 -22.94 -11.64 -19.31
CA LYS A 357 -21.78 -10.78 -19.08
C LYS A 357 -21.47 -10.71 -17.59
N ALA A 358 -20.19 -10.90 -17.23
CA ALA A 358 -19.76 -10.77 -15.85
C ALA A 358 -19.94 -9.33 -15.33
N LYS A 359 -20.35 -9.22 -14.07
CA LYS A 359 -20.48 -7.94 -13.36
C LYS A 359 -20.26 -8.13 -11.85
N ILE A 360 -19.80 -7.09 -11.20
CA ILE A 360 -19.81 -6.98 -9.74
C ILE A 360 -21.27 -6.74 -9.31
N GLU A 361 -21.80 -7.69 -8.53
CA GLU A 361 -23.18 -7.62 -8.03
C GLU A 361 -23.24 -6.91 -6.68
N LYS A 362 -22.20 -7.10 -5.84
CA LYS A 362 -22.13 -6.54 -4.50
C LYS A 362 -20.68 -6.41 -4.06
N SER A 363 -20.37 -5.31 -3.38
CA SER A 363 -19.14 -5.13 -2.62
C SER A 363 -19.49 -4.55 -1.26
N VAL A 364 -19.00 -5.18 -0.17
CA VAL A 364 -19.29 -4.78 1.22
C VAL A 364 -18.07 -5.00 2.10
N LEU A 365 -18.02 -4.28 3.22
CA LEU A 365 -17.03 -4.50 4.27
C LEU A 365 -17.68 -5.22 5.45
N VAL A 366 -16.98 -6.21 6.02
CA VAL A 366 -17.36 -6.90 7.25
C VAL A 366 -16.29 -6.66 8.31
N SER A 367 -16.71 -6.40 9.54
CA SER A 367 -15.76 -6.17 10.63
C SER A 367 -15.16 -7.46 11.15
N LEU A 368 -13.95 -7.37 11.74
CA LEU A 368 -13.34 -8.49 12.45
C LEU A 368 -14.24 -9.00 13.60
N ASP A 369 -14.91 -8.10 14.29
CA ASP A 369 -15.78 -8.49 15.41
C ASP A 369 -17.01 -9.27 14.92
N ASP A 370 -17.58 -8.92 13.78
CA ASP A 370 -18.65 -9.70 13.14
C ASP A 370 -18.16 -11.09 12.71
N MET A 371 -16.93 -11.18 12.18
CA MET A 371 -16.30 -12.49 11.87
C MET A 371 -16.07 -13.33 13.13
N LYS A 372 -15.59 -12.73 14.23
CA LYS A 372 -15.37 -13.42 15.52
C LYS A 372 -16.68 -13.95 16.09
N GLU A 373 -17.71 -13.11 16.11
CA GLU A 373 -19.02 -13.45 16.69
C GLU A 373 -19.73 -14.53 15.89
N ASN A 374 -19.66 -14.46 14.57
CA ASN A 374 -20.48 -15.29 13.70
C ASN A 374 -19.77 -16.53 13.14
N LEU A 375 -18.45 -16.54 12.99
CA LEU A 375 -17.70 -17.64 12.40
C LEU A 375 -16.71 -18.29 13.38
N GLY A 376 -16.06 -17.49 14.23
CA GLY A 376 -14.89 -17.93 14.98
C GLY A 376 -13.65 -18.11 14.10
N PRO A 377 -12.52 -18.52 14.67
CA PRO A 377 -11.30 -18.79 13.91
C PRO A 377 -11.37 -20.15 13.21
N ASP A 378 -10.75 -20.25 12.03
CA ASP A 378 -10.47 -21.55 11.41
C ASP A 378 -9.45 -22.32 12.27
N GLU A 379 -9.76 -23.56 12.66
CA GLU A 379 -8.97 -24.32 13.62
C GLU A 379 -7.59 -24.70 13.09
N GLU A 380 -7.47 -25.08 11.81
CA GLU A 380 -6.22 -25.51 11.20
C GLU A 380 -5.29 -24.31 10.99
N ALA A 381 -5.81 -23.22 10.45
CA ALA A 381 -5.08 -21.97 10.30
C ALA A 381 -4.64 -21.41 11.66
N ASN A 382 -5.54 -21.45 12.67
CA ASN A 382 -5.26 -20.97 14.03
C ASN A 382 -4.14 -21.77 14.70
N ALA A 383 -4.18 -23.10 14.62
CA ALA A 383 -3.13 -23.95 15.17
C ALA A 383 -1.77 -23.70 14.48
N THR A 384 -1.77 -23.57 13.15
CA THR A 384 -0.57 -23.31 12.37
C THR A 384 0.02 -21.94 12.69
N ILE A 385 -0.80 -20.90 12.71
CA ILE A 385 -0.36 -19.52 12.97
C ILE A 385 0.10 -19.35 14.42
N THR A 386 -0.57 -20.01 15.37
CA THR A 386 -0.11 -20.06 16.77
C THR A 386 1.30 -20.65 16.88
N ASN A 387 1.60 -21.72 16.14
CA ASN A 387 2.94 -22.31 16.11
C ASN A 387 3.96 -21.37 15.46
N ILE A 388 3.60 -20.64 14.40
CA ILE A 388 4.45 -19.62 13.78
C ILE A 388 4.78 -18.53 14.82
N ILE A 389 3.75 -17.98 15.49
CA ILE A 389 3.94 -16.93 16.50
C ILE A 389 4.84 -17.44 17.63
N ASN A 390 4.58 -18.62 18.18
CA ASN A 390 5.38 -19.21 19.25
C ASN A 390 6.85 -19.44 18.84
N SER A 391 7.11 -19.67 17.56
CA SER A 391 8.47 -19.87 17.05
C SER A 391 9.29 -18.57 17.05
N TYR A 392 8.64 -17.44 16.85
CA TYR A 392 9.30 -16.13 16.74
C TYR A 392 9.06 -15.22 17.95
N ASN A 393 7.91 -15.34 18.61
CA ASN A 393 7.55 -14.59 19.82
C ASN A 393 6.80 -15.47 20.84
N PRO A 394 7.48 -16.38 21.55
CA PRO A 394 6.84 -17.31 22.50
C PRO A 394 6.15 -16.60 23.68
N SER A 395 6.44 -15.32 23.92
CA SER A 395 5.80 -14.54 24.98
C SER A 395 4.44 -13.95 24.60
N PHE A 396 4.08 -13.96 23.33
CA PHE A 396 2.85 -13.32 22.85
C PHE A 396 1.58 -13.88 23.50
N PHE A 397 1.49 -15.20 23.65
CA PHE A 397 0.37 -15.86 24.33
C PHE A 397 0.62 -16.14 25.83
N GLY A 398 1.54 -15.40 26.46
CA GLY A 398 1.86 -15.57 27.88
C GLY A 398 2.76 -16.78 28.19
N GLY A 399 3.39 -17.38 27.19
CA GLY A 399 4.40 -18.42 27.36
C GLY A 399 5.67 -17.89 28.00
N THR A 400 6.27 -18.64 28.92
CA THR A 400 7.64 -18.35 29.38
C THR A 400 8.61 -18.79 28.29
N PRO A 401 9.54 -17.94 27.83
CA PRO A 401 10.49 -18.32 26.79
C PRO A 401 11.32 -19.53 27.25
N GLU A 402 11.20 -20.64 26.57
CA GLU A 402 12.11 -21.77 26.77
C GLU A 402 13.51 -21.31 26.38
N LYS A 403 14.45 -21.36 27.33
CA LYS A 403 15.86 -21.01 27.06
C LYS A 403 16.43 -22.02 26.09
N THR A 404 16.34 -21.74 24.80
CA THR A 404 16.94 -22.60 23.77
C THR A 404 18.47 -22.62 23.92
N SER A 405 19.07 -23.75 23.64
CA SER A 405 20.54 -24.00 23.74
C SER A 405 21.39 -23.05 22.89
N LYS A 406 20.79 -22.24 22.02
CA LYS A 406 21.44 -21.18 21.24
C LYS A 406 21.75 -19.93 22.08
N GLU A 407 20.97 -19.61 23.14
CA GLU A 407 21.24 -18.45 24.00
C GLU A 407 22.50 -18.60 24.86
N LYS A 408 22.90 -19.84 25.18
CA LYS A 408 24.18 -20.07 25.90
C LYS A 408 25.41 -19.69 25.08
N LYS A 409 25.33 -19.68 23.73
CA LYS A 409 26.41 -19.17 22.86
C LYS A 409 26.31 -17.66 22.62
N SER A 410 25.10 -17.09 22.63
CA SER A 410 24.86 -15.65 22.40
C SER A 410 25.29 -14.78 23.60
N ASN A 411 25.06 -15.25 24.84
CA ASN A 411 25.46 -14.48 26.01
C ASN A 411 27.00 -14.36 26.19
N ARG A 412 27.80 -15.28 25.59
CA ARG A 412 29.24 -15.10 25.52
C ARG A 412 29.68 -14.10 24.46
N SER A 413 28.93 -13.98 23.36
CA SER A 413 29.21 -12.98 22.30
C SER A 413 28.65 -11.59 22.64
N HIS A 414 27.59 -11.50 23.48
CA HIS A 414 26.98 -10.23 23.88
C HIS A 414 27.83 -9.44 24.88
N SER A 415 28.59 -10.12 25.78
CA SER A 415 29.55 -9.46 26.67
C SER A 415 30.73 -8.86 25.88
N ASP A 416 31.19 -9.54 24.84
CA ASP A 416 32.23 -9.05 23.96
C ASP A 416 31.74 -7.94 23.00
N SER A 417 30.49 -7.98 22.55
CA SER A 417 29.91 -6.93 21.71
C SER A 417 29.64 -5.63 22.49
N LYS A 418 29.18 -5.71 23.76
CA LYS A 418 29.06 -4.54 24.63
C LYS A 418 30.42 -3.90 24.92
N ARG A 419 31.47 -4.70 25.09
CA ARG A 419 32.83 -4.21 25.28
C ARG A 419 33.40 -3.58 24.00
N ARG A 420 33.06 -4.10 22.82
CA ARG A 420 33.40 -3.49 21.52
C ARG A 420 32.59 -2.21 21.26
N LYS A 421 31.29 -2.18 21.56
CA LYS A 421 30.45 -0.98 21.39
C LYS A 421 30.89 0.18 22.28
N SER A 422 31.32 -0.08 23.52
CA SER A 422 31.86 0.97 24.41
C SER A 422 33.20 1.52 23.89
N ASN A 423 34.05 0.70 23.30
CA ASN A 423 35.28 1.15 22.67
C ASN A 423 35.04 1.94 21.37
N TRP A 424 34.02 1.57 20.56
CA TRP A 424 33.62 2.32 19.38
C TRP A 424 32.98 3.67 19.71
N ALA A 425 32.19 3.76 20.78
CA ALA A 425 31.64 5.02 21.27
C ALA A 425 32.75 5.97 21.75
N ARG A 426 33.77 5.44 22.45
CA ARG A 426 34.93 6.21 22.90
C ARG A 426 35.80 6.70 21.74
N LEU A 427 35.98 5.88 20.70
CA LEU A 427 36.68 6.26 19.47
C LEU A 427 35.90 7.30 18.64
N ARG A 428 34.58 7.19 18.55
CA ARG A 428 33.72 8.19 17.88
C ARG A 428 33.72 9.53 18.62
N TRP A 429 33.69 9.52 19.97
CA TRP A 429 33.77 10.74 20.76
C TRP A 429 35.13 11.45 20.60
N ASN A 430 36.24 10.70 20.58
CA ASN A 430 37.57 11.24 20.32
C ASN A 430 37.72 11.79 18.89
N ARG A 431 37.09 11.15 17.89
CA ARG A 431 37.09 11.63 16.51
C ARG A 431 36.28 12.93 16.33
N LYS A 432 35.12 13.04 17.00
CA LYS A 432 34.34 14.30 17.03
C LYS A 432 35.12 15.44 17.72
N ARG A 433 35.87 15.15 18.77
CA ARG A 433 36.70 16.17 19.45
C ARG A 433 37.88 16.64 18.61
N ARG A 434 38.46 15.75 17.81
CA ARG A 434 39.53 16.15 16.86
C ARG A 434 38.99 16.97 15.69
N SER A 435 37.81 16.63 15.15
CA SER A 435 37.19 17.39 14.06
C SER A 435 36.70 18.78 14.50
N SER A 436 36.24 18.93 15.74
CA SER A 436 35.85 20.23 16.26
C SER A 436 37.05 21.16 16.54
N ARG A 437 38.20 20.59 16.92
CA ARG A 437 39.46 21.36 17.06
C ARG A 437 40.00 21.81 15.70
N SER A 438 39.94 20.94 14.66
CA SER A 438 40.36 21.32 13.30
C SER A 438 39.47 22.39 12.68
N ARG A 439 38.16 22.33 12.90
CA ARG A 439 37.21 23.38 12.43
C ARG A 439 37.43 24.72 13.15
N ARG A 440 37.73 24.74 14.45
CA ARG A 440 38.08 25.98 15.16
C ARG A 440 39.39 26.59 14.65
N ALA A 441 40.39 25.78 14.34
CA ALA A 441 41.65 26.24 13.75
C ALA A 441 41.46 26.81 12.32
N ALA A 442 40.58 26.20 11.51
CA ALA A 442 40.27 26.69 10.18
C ALA A 442 39.51 28.05 10.21
N VAL A 443 38.57 28.23 11.15
CA VAL A 443 37.85 29.49 11.32
C VAL A 443 38.78 30.61 11.82
N ILE A 444 39.75 30.32 12.68
CA ILE A 444 40.74 31.31 13.13
C ILE A 444 41.66 31.71 11.98
N ARG A 445 42.15 30.78 11.14
CA ARG A 445 42.94 31.09 9.95
C ARG A 445 42.17 31.91 8.92
N TRP A 446 40.86 31.62 8.74
CA TRP A 446 40.02 32.38 7.79
C TRP A 446 39.78 33.82 8.28
N ARG A 447 39.60 34.07 9.58
CA ARG A 447 39.46 35.41 10.17
C ARG A 447 40.77 36.21 10.07
N THR A 448 41.92 35.59 10.30
CA THR A 448 43.21 36.27 10.16
C THR A 448 43.53 36.62 8.69
N TRP A 449 43.20 35.73 7.74
CA TRP A 449 43.36 36.01 6.31
C TRP A 449 42.46 37.18 5.83
N ARG A 450 41.20 37.18 6.22
CA ARG A 450 40.25 38.27 5.90
C ARG A 450 40.68 39.63 6.47
N ASN A 451 41.26 39.67 7.66
CA ASN A 451 41.77 40.91 8.29
C ASN A 451 43.05 41.39 7.61
N ALA A 452 43.87 40.50 7.05
CA ALA A 452 45.06 40.87 6.28
C ALA A 452 44.67 41.48 4.93
N GLU A 453 43.67 40.90 4.24
CA GLU A 453 43.17 41.41 2.92
C GLU A 453 42.49 42.78 3.06
N ALA A 454 41.75 43.01 4.16
CA ALA A 454 41.17 44.33 4.44
C ALA A 454 42.22 45.42 4.74
N ARG A 455 43.39 45.07 5.31
CA ARG A 455 44.49 45.98 5.55
C ARG A 455 45.23 46.32 4.24
N THR A 456 45.35 45.39 3.30
CA THR A 456 46.00 45.62 2.00
C THR A 456 45.15 46.54 1.11
N ARG A 457 43.82 46.41 1.11
CA ARG A 457 42.91 47.31 0.37
C ARG A 457 42.86 48.74 0.90
N ARG A 458 43.15 48.98 2.20
CA ARG A 458 43.25 50.34 2.78
C ARG A 458 44.59 51.02 2.49
N ARG A 459 45.65 50.31 2.05
CA ARG A 459 46.94 50.88 1.67
C ARG A 459 47.07 51.21 0.18
N SER A 460 46.18 50.69 -0.66
CA SER A 460 46.17 50.99 -2.12
C SER A 460 45.17 52.08 -2.53
N GLY A 461 44.47 52.73 -1.58
CA GLY A 461 43.43 53.75 -1.83
C GLY A 461 43.86 55.19 -1.58
N THR A 462 45.18 55.48 -1.44
CA THR A 462 45.65 56.88 -1.35
C THR A 462 46.82 57.05 -2.28
N LYS A 463 46.58 57.31 -3.54
CA LYS A 463 47.41 58.13 -4.48
C LYS A 463 46.64 58.29 -5.80
N SER A 464 46.36 59.52 -6.06
CA SER A 464 45.89 60.32 -7.18
C SER A 464 44.46 60.80 -7.11
#